data_3b6121765362c33090c48740044a3907
#
_entry.id   3b6121765362c33090c48740044a3907
#
_cell.length_a   1.000
_cell.length_b   1.000
_cell.length_c   1.000
_cell.angle_alpha   90.00
_cell.angle_beta   90.00
_cell.angle_gamma   90.00
#
_symmetry.space_group_name_H-M   'P 1'
#
loop_
_entity.id
_entity.type
_entity.pdbx_description
1 polymer ?
#
loop_
_entity_poly.entity_id
_entity_poly.type
_entity_poly.pdbx_seq_one_letter_code
_entity_poly.pdbx_strand_id
1 'polypeptide(L)'
;VRPFLTEDMIRRVVAAAVEHGAAIIALPMRDTVKYVGAGGVIERTVDRRPLWLAQTPQAFRRDWLEEGHHKAFLAGVQATDDAHLVELIGKPVVVVEGSGENIKVTRPEDLVIGEAILSSRTAARSAE
;
A
#
# COMPACT_ATOMS: atom_id res chain seq x y z
N VAL A 1 10.24 0.44 -6.85
CA VAL A 1 10.75 -0.27 -5.64
C VAL A 1 10.49 0.55 -4.39
N ARG A 2 10.45 -0.10 -3.21
CA ARG A 2 10.31 0.54 -1.89
C ARG A 2 11.53 0.19 -1.01
N PRO A 3 12.62 0.96 -1.13
CA PRO A 3 13.90 0.61 -0.47
C PRO A 3 13.90 0.88 1.04
N PHE A 4 12.93 1.62 1.56
CA PHE A 4 12.86 2.01 2.98
C PHE A 4 11.90 1.16 3.81
N LEU A 5 11.53 0.01 3.29
CA LEU A 5 10.84 -1.04 4.03
C LEU A 5 11.64 -1.42 5.30
N THR A 6 10.95 -1.59 6.42
CA THR A 6 11.55 -2.01 7.68
C THR A 6 11.15 -3.43 8.07
N GLU A 7 11.98 -4.08 8.85
CA GLU A 7 11.67 -5.38 9.44
C GLU A 7 10.39 -5.35 10.28
N ASP A 8 10.16 -4.26 11.01
CA ASP A 8 8.95 -4.05 11.79
C ASP A 8 7.68 -4.04 10.92
N MET A 9 7.70 -3.39 9.77
CA MET A 9 6.57 -3.41 8.83
C MET A 9 6.27 -4.83 8.34
N ILE A 10 7.30 -5.60 7.99
CA ILE A 10 7.15 -6.99 7.56
C ILE A 10 6.52 -7.81 8.70
N ARG A 11 7.05 -7.68 9.89
CA ARG A 11 6.58 -8.43 11.07
C ARG A 11 5.12 -8.12 11.39
N ARG A 12 4.72 -6.85 11.36
CA ARG A 12 3.34 -6.42 11.66
C ARG A 12 2.35 -6.86 10.57
N VAL A 13 2.68 -6.75 9.31
CA VAL A 13 1.77 -7.16 8.24
C VAL A 13 1.61 -8.68 8.18
N VAL A 14 2.68 -9.44 8.43
CA VAL A 14 2.60 -10.90 8.51
C VAL A 14 1.76 -11.33 9.71
N ALA A 15 1.95 -10.74 10.88
CA ALA A 15 1.14 -11.03 12.07
C ALA A 15 -0.36 -10.75 11.82
N ALA A 16 -0.69 -9.62 11.19
CA ALA A 16 -2.07 -9.29 10.84
C ALA A 16 -2.65 -10.27 9.80
N ALA A 17 -1.87 -10.71 8.83
CA ALA A 17 -2.31 -11.70 7.84
C ALA A 17 -2.53 -13.09 8.48
N VAL A 18 -1.72 -13.47 9.45
CA VAL A 18 -1.93 -14.72 10.22
C VAL A 18 -3.25 -14.65 10.98
N GLU A 19 -3.56 -13.52 11.60
CA GLU A 19 -4.80 -13.33 12.37
C GLU A 19 -6.05 -13.21 11.48
N HIS A 20 -5.98 -12.44 10.39
CA HIS A 20 -7.14 -12.07 9.58
C HIS A 20 -7.20 -12.75 8.20
N GLY A 21 -6.14 -13.40 7.78
CA GLY A 21 -6.01 -14.07 6.48
C GLY A 21 -5.35 -13.22 5.39
N ALA A 22 -5.46 -11.92 5.44
CA ALA A 22 -4.83 -10.99 4.49
C ALA A 22 -4.63 -9.62 5.13
N ALA A 23 -3.48 -9.00 4.86
CA ALA A 23 -3.16 -7.67 5.35
C ALA A 23 -2.22 -6.92 4.41
N ILE A 24 -2.34 -5.60 4.36
CA ILE A 24 -1.45 -4.72 3.62
C ILE A 24 -0.94 -3.58 4.49
N ILE A 25 0.23 -3.07 4.17
CA ILE A 25 0.69 -1.79 4.68
C ILE A 25 -0.01 -0.67 3.90
N ALA A 26 -0.52 0.32 4.60
CA ALA A 26 -1.18 1.47 3.99
C ALA A 26 -1.03 2.72 4.86
N LEU A 27 -1.28 3.88 4.28
CA LEU A 27 -1.31 5.17 4.97
C LEU A 27 -2.68 5.83 4.79
N PRO A 28 -3.23 6.48 5.84
CA PRO A 28 -4.43 7.28 5.67
C PRO A 28 -4.15 8.44 4.70
N MET A 29 -5.11 8.75 3.85
CA MET A 29 -5.05 9.91 2.96
C MET A 29 -5.03 11.19 3.79
N ARG A 30 -4.05 12.06 3.53
CA ARG A 30 -3.89 13.35 4.23
C ARG A 30 -4.31 14.54 3.40
N ASP A 31 -4.13 14.47 2.08
CA ASP A 31 -4.47 15.56 1.17
C ASP A 31 -5.97 15.60 0.88
N THR A 32 -6.46 16.77 0.49
CA THR A 32 -7.82 16.92 -0.02
C THR A 32 -7.92 16.17 -1.36
N VAL A 33 -8.90 15.28 -1.46
CA VAL A 33 -9.12 14.46 -2.66
C VAL A 33 -10.28 15.05 -3.46
N LYS A 34 -10.04 15.32 -4.74
CA LYS A 34 -11.03 15.81 -5.69
C LYS A 34 -11.39 14.73 -6.69
N TYR A 35 -12.67 14.52 -6.92
CA TYR A 35 -13.13 13.77 -8.06
C TYR A 35 -13.22 14.70 -9.27
N VAL A 36 -12.49 14.37 -10.33
CA VAL A 36 -12.40 15.22 -11.52
C VAL A 36 -13.03 14.47 -12.69
N GLY A 37 -14.02 15.11 -13.32
CA GLY A 37 -14.69 14.57 -14.48
C GLY A 37 -13.97 14.87 -15.80
N ALA A 38 -14.64 14.53 -16.89
CA ALA A 38 -14.14 14.82 -18.23
C ALA A 38 -13.89 16.33 -18.41
N GLY A 39 -12.80 16.69 -19.09
CA GLY A 39 -12.42 18.08 -19.31
C GLY A 39 -11.72 18.77 -18.13
N GLY A 40 -11.34 18.02 -17.09
CA GLY A 40 -10.56 18.54 -15.98
C GLY A 40 -11.36 19.38 -14.97
N VAL A 41 -12.68 19.29 -14.98
CA VAL A 41 -13.54 20.01 -14.05
C VAL A 41 -13.76 19.22 -12.78
N ILE A 42 -13.56 19.87 -11.62
CA ILE A 42 -13.85 19.27 -10.32
C ILE A 42 -15.35 19.10 -10.16
N GLU A 43 -15.80 17.87 -9.96
CA GLU A 43 -17.21 17.56 -9.73
C GLU A 43 -17.57 17.57 -8.24
N ARG A 44 -16.66 17.06 -7.39
CA ARG A 44 -16.87 17.02 -5.94
C ARG A 44 -15.57 16.84 -5.16
N THR A 45 -15.63 17.18 -3.88
CA THR A 45 -14.62 16.81 -2.90
C THR A 45 -14.98 15.45 -2.30
N VAL A 46 -14.03 14.52 -2.31
CA VAL A 46 -14.22 13.18 -1.76
C VAL A 46 -13.93 13.20 -0.26
N ASP A 47 -14.78 12.56 0.54
CA ASP A 47 -14.47 12.32 1.95
C ASP A 47 -13.25 11.43 2.07
N ARG A 48 -12.15 11.97 2.61
CA ARG A 48 -10.88 11.26 2.71
C ARG A 48 -10.76 10.35 3.93
N ARG A 49 -11.65 10.46 4.91
CA ARG A 49 -11.57 9.70 6.17
C ARG A 49 -11.48 8.18 5.96
N PRO A 50 -12.25 7.56 5.04
CA PRO A 50 -12.13 6.14 4.76
C PRO A 50 -11.06 5.80 3.70
N LEU A 51 -10.35 6.79 3.15
CA LEU A 51 -9.39 6.57 2.06
C LEU A 51 -7.99 6.35 2.61
N TRP A 52 -7.36 5.27 2.14
CA TRP A 52 -5.99 4.88 2.47
C TRP A 52 -5.18 4.65 1.20
N LEU A 53 -3.90 4.98 1.26
CA LEU A 53 -2.94 4.75 0.19
C LEU A 53 -2.24 3.41 0.42
N ALA A 54 -2.51 2.44 -0.44
CA ALA A 54 -1.89 1.13 -0.37
C ALA A 54 -0.38 1.21 -0.62
N GLN A 55 0.37 0.53 0.23
CA GLN A 55 1.81 0.32 0.08
C GLN A 55 2.11 -1.17 0.00
N THR A 56 3.37 -1.53 -0.02
CA THR A 56 3.88 -2.87 0.21
C THR A 56 4.80 -2.85 1.45
N PRO A 57 4.97 -3.98 2.16
CA PRO A 57 4.57 -5.34 1.81
C PRO A 57 3.06 -5.59 1.98
N GLN A 58 2.61 -6.62 1.28
CA GLN A 58 1.26 -7.16 1.38
C GLN A 58 1.38 -8.66 1.67
N ALA A 59 0.60 -9.19 2.59
CA ALA A 59 0.68 -10.57 3.04
C ALA A 59 -0.70 -11.24 2.98
N PHE A 60 -0.74 -12.46 2.46
CA PHE A 60 -1.98 -13.19 2.20
C PHE A 60 -1.85 -14.66 2.53
N ARG A 61 -2.96 -15.28 2.91
CA ARG A 61 -3.09 -16.72 2.79
C ARG A 61 -2.89 -17.13 1.34
N ARG A 62 -2.08 -18.14 1.13
CA ARG A 62 -1.74 -18.63 -0.21
C ARG A 62 -2.99 -19.04 -1.00
N ASP A 63 -3.88 -19.81 -0.38
CA ASP A 63 -5.11 -20.29 -1.00
C ASP A 63 -6.02 -19.14 -1.46
N TRP A 64 -6.12 -18.07 -0.69
CA TRP A 64 -6.90 -16.88 -1.07
C TRP A 64 -6.29 -16.14 -2.27
N LEU A 65 -4.98 -16.01 -2.27
CA LEU A 65 -4.27 -15.33 -3.36
C LEU A 65 -4.37 -16.13 -4.68
N GLU A 66 -4.19 -17.44 -4.60
CA GLU A 66 -4.34 -18.33 -5.76
C GLU A 66 -5.77 -18.30 -6.33
N GLU A 67 -6.79 -18.35 -5.47
CA GLU A 67 -8.19 -18.24 -5.88
C GLU A 67 -8.49 -16.88 -6.51
N GLY A 68 -7.98 -15.78 -5.94
CA GLY A 68 -8.14 -14.43 -6.47
C GLY A 68 -7.53 -14.27 -7.87
N HIS A 69 -6.33 -14.79 -8.07
CA HIS A 69 -5.69 -14.84 -9.40
C HIS A 69 -6.51 -15.63 -10.41
N HIS A 70 -7.00 -16.80 -10.03
CA HIS A 70 -7.80 -17.64 -10.91
C HIS A 70 -9.09 -16.94 -11.31
N LYS A 71 -9.82 -16.37 -10.35
CA LYS A 71 -11.06 -15.63 -10.61
C LYS A 71 -10.83 -14.42 -11.52
N ALA A 72 -9.79 -13.64 -11.26
CA ALA A 72 -9.46 -12.48 -12.09
C ALA A 72 -9.12 -12.88 -13.53
N PHE A 73 -8.37 -13.97 -13.71
CA PHE A 73 -8.04 -14.51 -15.03
C PHE A 73 -9.30 -14.90 -15.80
N LEU A 74 -10.21 -15.65 -15.18
CA LEU A 74 -11.45 -16.08 -15.82
C LEU A 74 -12.39 -14.90 -16.17
N ALA A 75 -12.41 -13.87 -15.32
CA ALA A 75 -13.26 -12.69 -15.51
C ALA A 75 -12.62 -11.60 -16.38
N GLY A 76 -11.36 -11.76 -16.80
CA GLY A 76 -10.62 -10.76 -17.56
C GLY A 76 -10.36 -9.46 -16.77
N VAL A 77 -10.30 -9.53 -15.43
CA VAL A 77 -10.07 -8.38 -14.56
C VAL A 77 -8.58 -8.12 -14.40
N GLN A 78 -8.17 -6.88 -14.63
CA GLN A 78 -6.83 -6.41 -14.29
C GLN A 78 -6.86 -5.76 -12.91
N ALA A 79 -6.27 -6.43 -11.93
CA ALA A 79 -6.14 -5.89 -10.58
C ALA A 79 -4.96 -4.89 -10.50
N THR A 80 -5.12 -3.89 -9.64
CA THR A 80 -4.07 -2.87 -9.40
C THR A 80 -3.00 -3.36 -8.43
N ASP A 81 -3.35 -4.27 -7.54
CA ASP A 81 -2.47 -4.94 -6.60
C ASP A 81 -3.03 -6.31 -6.19
N ASP A 82 -2.27 -7.07 -5.41
CA ASP A 82 -2.69 -8.40 -4.95
C ASP A 82 -3.87 -8.33 -3.95
N ALA A 83 -3.98 -7.26 -3.17
CA ALA A 83 -5.12 -7.05 -2.29
C ALA A 83 -6.44 -7.01 -3.06
N HIS A 84 -6.47 -6.35 -4.22
CA HIS A 84 -7.64 -6.30 -5.09
C HIS A 84 -8.07 -7.69 -5.55
N LEU A 85 -7.12 -8.60 -5.81
CA LEU A 85 -7.43 -10.00 -6.17
C LEU A 85 -8.15 -10.73 -5.03
N VAL A 86 -7.72 -10.52 -3.79
CA VAL A 86 -8.35 -11.13 -2.62
C VAL A 86 -9.73 -10.52 -2.34
N GLU A 87 -9.90 -9.22 -2.57
CA GLU A 87 -11.21 -8.56 -2.50
C GLU A 87 -12.21 -9.16 -3.51
N LEU A 88 -11.76 -9.50 -4.73
CA LEU A 88 -12.60 -10.11 -5.77
C LEU A 88 -13.25 -11.44 -5.36
N ILE A 89 -12.64 -12.17 -4.44
CA ILE A 89 -13.20 -13.42 -3.89
C ILE A 89 -14.01 -13.20 -2.61
N GLY A 90 -14.24 -11.93 -2.22
CA GLY A 90 -15.05 -11.56 -1.06
C GLY A 90 -14.37 -11.83 0.28
N LYS A 91 -13.05 -11.97 0.32
CA LYS A 91 -12.28 -12.16 1.55
C LYS A 91 -11.82 -10.81 2.13
N PRO A 92 -11.76 -10.67 3.46
CA PRO A 92 -11.32 -9.44 4.10
C PRO A 92 -9.81 -9.24 3.92
N VAL A 93 -9.42 -7.99 3.68
CA VAL A 93 -8.03 -7.54 3.73
C VAL A 93 -7.94 -6.41 4.72
N VAL A 94 -7.18 -6.58 5.79
CA VAL A 94 -7.00 -5.54 6.81
C VAL A 94 -5.82 -4.63 6.46
N VAL A 95 -5.86 -3.39 6.93
CA VAL A 95 -4.74 -2.46 6.79
C VAL A 95 -3.92 -2.40 8.07
N VAL A 96 -2.61 -2.32 7.91
CA VAL A 96 -1.63 -2.03 8.97
C VAL A 96 -0.98 -0.70 8.61
N GLU A 97 -0.98 0.25 9.53
CA GLU A 97 -0.42 1.57 9.25
C GLU A 97 1.08 1.49 9.01
N GLY A 98 1.51 2.05 7.87
CA GLY A 98 2.89 2.11 7.43
C GLY A 98 3.60 3.39 7.84
N SER A 99 4.55 3.81 7.01
CA SER A 99 5.32 5.03 7.20
C SER A 99 5.38 5.85 5.92
N GLY A 100 5.37 7.18 6.08
CA GLY A 100 5.63 8.11 4.98
C GLY A 100 7.02 7.96 4.36
N GLU A 101 7.97 7.38 5.08
CA GLU A 101 9.30 7.05 4.53
C GLU A 101 9.30 5.84 3.60
N ASN A 102 8.26 4.98 3.65
CA ASN A 102 8.14 3.82 2.78
C ASN A 102 7.69 4.24 1.37
N ILE A 103 8.41 5.16 0.77
CA ILE A 103 8.14 5.70 -0.56
C ILE A 103 8.36 4.66 -1.66
N LYS A 104 7.62 4.81 -2.74
CA LYS A 104 7.85 4.05 -3.98
C LYS A 104 8.75 4.88 -4.89
N VAL A 105 9.96 4.43 -5.11
CA VAL A 105 10.91 5.07 -6.03
C VAL A 105 10.58 4.67 -7.46
N THR A 106 10.05 5.59 -8.24
CA THR A 106 9.62 5.40 -9.64
C THR A 106 10.07 6.52 -10.58
N ARG A 107 10.43 7.68 -10.03
CA ARG A 107 10.81 8.87 -10.78
C ARG A 107 12.17 9.39 -10.30
N PRO A 108 12.90 10.17 -11.12
CA PRO A 108 14.18 10.76 -10.72
C PRO A 108 14.10 11.59 -9.42
N GLU A 109 13.04 12.37 -9.24
CA GLU A 109 12.84 13.17 -8.03
C GLU A 109 12.66 12.34 -6.76
N ASP A 110 12.17 11.10 -6.87
CA ASP A 110 12.05 10.18 -5.73
C ASP A 110 13.42 9.77 -5.18
N LEU A 111 14.47 9.81 -6.01
CA LEU A 111 15.84 9.54 -5.56
C LEU A 111 16.32 10.61 -4.59
N VAL A 112 16.00 11.86 -4.82
CA VAL A 112 16.36 12.98 -3.93
C VAL A 112 15.69 12.81 -2.57
N ILE A 113 14.40 12.43 -2.55
CA ILE A 113 13.68 12.14 -1.32
C ILE A 113 14.30 10.92 -0.63
N GLY A 114 14.64 9.88 -1.39
CA GLY A 114 15.31 8.68 -0.88
C GLY A 114 16.66 8.97 -0.21
N GLU A 115 17.49 9.80 -0.81
CA GLU A 115 18.77 10.25 -0.22
C GLU A 115 18.56 10.98 1.12
N ALA A 116 17.57 11.83 1.21
CA ALA A 116 17.23 12.53 2.45
C ALA A 116 16.78 11.55 3.56
N ILE A 117 15.95 10.57 3.23
CA ILE A 117 15.51 9.53 4.17
C ILE A 117 16.71 8.70 4.65
N LEU A 118 17.58 8.28 3.74
CA LEU A 118 18.77 7.50 4.04
C LEU A 118 19.71 8.26 4.98
N SER A 119 19.97 9.53 4.69
CA SER A 119 20.81 10.40 5.51
C SER A 119 20.26 10.56 6.93
N SER A 120 18.94 10.75 7.05
CA SER A 120 18.28 10.86 8.35
C SER A 120 18.41 9.57 9.18
N ARG A 121 18.24 8.41 8.57
CA ARG A 121 18.39 7.10 9.24
C ARG A 121 19.83 6.82 9.66
N THR A 122 20.80 7.21 8.84
CA THR A 122 22.23 7.05 9.16
C THR A 122 22.62 7.95 10.33
N ALA A 123 22.17 9.19 10.35
CA ALA A 123 22.42 10.12 11.45
C ALA A 123 21.83 9.61 12.79
N ALA A 124 20.61 9.07 12.77
CA ALA A 124 19.98 8.48 13.94
C ALA A 124 20.77 7.29 14.52
N ARG A 125 21.32 6.41 13.66
CA ARG A 125 22.16 5.27 14.09
C ARG A 125 23.50 5.69 14.69
N SER A 126 24.04 6.81 14.26
CA SER A 126 25.33 7.31 14.77
C SER A 126 25.19 8.04 16.11
N ALA A 127 23.96 8.33 16.53
CA ALA A 127 23.67 9.01 17.80
C ALA A 127 23.32 8.02 18.95
N GLU A 128 23.20 6.73 18.65
CA GLU A 128 23.01 5.62 19.61
C GLU A 128 24.36 5.02 20.02
#